data_0e160a944b454c877ce5d329df2a8d71
#
_entry.id   0e160a944b454c877ce5d329df2a8d71
#
_cell.length_a   1.000
_cell.length_b   1.000
_cell.length_c   1.000
_cell.angle_alpha   90.00
_cell.angle_beta   90.00
_cell.angle_gamma   90.00
#
_symmetry.space_group_name_H-M   'P 1'
#
loop_
_entity.id
_entity.type
_entity.pdbx_description
1 polymer ?
#
loop_
_entity_poly.entity_id
_entity_poly.type
_entity_poly.pdbx_seq_one_letter_code
_entity_poly.pdbx_strand_id
1 'polypeptide(L)'
;YNLTEQSDEYDVYSGLNLTYDLYTGGRNKALKEQAQAESDAYINNKDAVIRRTEAEMSNSLQNIKLIPENIEAYQNAYKANKQSQYYANEQFKTSNVLLLDLLQTERDFLESSQALIEALRTSQIDNYSYLKITGELGDEFKLRID
;
A
#
# COMPACT_ATOMS: atom_id res chain seq x y z
N TYR A 1 88.00 -17.23 8.62
CA TYR A 1 86.63 -16.82 8.20
C TYR A 1 85.66 -17.93 8.61
N ASN A 2 84.91 -17.73 9.72
CA ASN A 2 83.82 -18.61 10.13
C ASN A 2 82.55 -18.10 9.49
N LEU A 3 82.01 -18.82 8.49
CA LEU A 3 80.69 -18.70 8.01
C LEU A 3 79.79 -19.54 8.92
N THR A 4 79.11 -18.90 9.87
CA THR A 4 77.99 -19.49 10.57
C THR A 4 76.82 -19.48 9.62
N GLU A 5 76.48 -20.66 9.08
CA GLU A 5 75.20 -20.84 8.41
C GLU A 5 74.05 -20.62 9.42
N GLN A 6 73.31 -19.55 9.29
CA GLN A 6 72.10 -19.32 10.03
C GLN A 6 71.02 -20.12 9.30
N SER A 7 70.72 -21.30 9.86
CA SER A 7 69.58 -22.08 9.40
C SER A 7 68.31 -21.40 9.93
N ASP A 8 67.50 -20.82 9.02
CA ASP A 8 66.14 -20.39 9.34
C ASP A 8 65.30 -21.65 9.56
N GLU A 9 65.02 -21.95 10.80
CA GLU A 9 64.15 -23.06 11.19
C GLU A 9 62.72 -22.58 11.18
N TYR A 10 61.92 -23.07 10.24
CA TYR A 10 60.52 -22.77 10.11
C TYR A 10 59.68 -23.89 10.74
N ASP A 11 59.06 -23.60 11.86
CA ASP A 11 58.12 -24.51 12.51
C ASP A 11 56.71 -24.29 12.00
N VAL A 12 56.13 -25.28 11.36
CA VAL A 12 54.74 -25.26 10.89
C VAL A 12 53.90 -26.15 11.80
N TYR A 13 52.96 -25.54 12.52
CA TYR A 13 52.04 -26.25 13.38
C TYR A 13 50.65 -26.31 12.74
N SER A 14 50.04 -27.49 12.67
CA SER A 14 48.64 -27.70 12.40
C SER A 14 47.99 -28.44 13.54
N GLY A 15 46.83 -27.91 13.99
CA GLY A 15 46.14 -28.53 15.12
C GLY A 15 44.61 -28.48 14.91
N LEU A 16 43.93 -29.53 15.36
CA LEU A 16 42.48 -29.57 15.48
C LEU A 16 42.10 -29.33 16.93
N ASN A 17 41.33 -28.25 17.18
CA ASN A 17 40.81 -27.98 18.52
C ASN A 17 39.33 -28.34 18.55
N LEU A 18 38.90 -29.29 19.36
CA LEU A 18 37.51 -29.69 19.60
C LEU A 18 37.13 -29.28 21.01
N THR A 19 36.26 -28.28 21.11
CA THR A 19 35.73 -27.83 22.39
C THR A 19 34.27 -28.28 22.51
N TYR A 20 33.97 -29.01 23.59
CA TYR A 20 32.60 -29.48 23.87
C TYR A 20 32.24 -29.13 25.32
N ASP A 21 31.14 -28.34 25.46
CA ASP A 21 30.63 -27.98 26.78
C ASP A 21 29.79 -29.13 27.34
N LEU A 22 30.31 -29.85 28.32
CA LEU A 22 29.64 -31.00 28.97
C LEU A 22 28.41 -30.58 29.77
N TYR A 23 28.38 -29.35 30.29
CA TYR A 23 27.26 -28.81 31.06
C TYR A 23 27.08 -27.33 30.80
N THR A 24 25.91 -26.96 30.28
CA THR A 24 25.57 -25.58 29.89
C THR A 24 24.53 -24.92 30.83
N GLY A 25 24.22 -25.55 31.98
CA GLY A 25 23.22 -25.02 32.93
C GLY A 25 21.81 -24.81 32.34
N GLY A 26 21.45 -25.60 31.31
CA GLY A 26 20.15 -25.45 30.61
C GLY A 26 20.13 -24.38 29.50
N ARG A 27 21.25 -23.63 29.29
CA ARG A 27 21.33 -22.57 28.28
C ARG A 27 20.94 -23.07 26.88
N ASN A 28 21.45 -24.22 26.46
CA ASN A 28 21.18 -24.76 25.12
C ASN A 28 19.71 -25.17 24.96
N LYS A 29 19.04 -25.65 26.03
CA LYS A 29 17.61 -25.94 26.04
C LYS A 29 16.83 -24.66 25.91
N ALA A 30 17.13 -23.63 26.69
CA ALA A 30 16.47 -22.33 26.64
C ALA A 30 16.62 -21.66 25.26
N LEU A 31 17.83 -21.72 24.68
CA LEU A 31 18.06 -21.20 23.30
C LEU A 31 17.23 -21.93 22.24
N LYS A 32 17.06 -23.26 22.39
CA LYS A 32 16.22 -24.05 21.49
C LYS A 32 14.75 -23.67 21.65
N GLU A 33 14.28 -23.52 22.88
CA GLU A 33 12.89 -23.11 23.16
C GLU A 33 12.63 -21.69 22.66
N GLN A 34 13.59 -20.77 22.83
CA GLN A 34 13.52 -19.43 22.27
C GLN A 34 13.42 -19.47 20.73
N ALA A 35 14.31 -20.19 20.07
CA ALA A 35 14.30 -20.31 18.61
C ALA A 35 13.00 -20.94 18.09
N GLN A 36 12.44 -21.90 18.83
CA GLN A 36 11.14 -22.48 18.48
C GLN A 36 10.01 -21.46 18.63
N ALA A 37 9.96 -20.71 19.73
CA ALA A 37 8.97 -19.67 19.95
C ALA A 37 9.07 -18.54 18.91
N GLU A 38 10.29 -18.15 18.52
CA GLU A 38 10.52 -17.19 17.43
C GLU A 38 9.99 -17.74 16.08
N SER A 39 10.28 -19.00 15.77
CA SER A 39 9.76 -19.66 14.57
C SER A 39 8.24 -19.67 14.53
N ASP A 40 7.60 -20.05 15.65
CA ASP A 40 6.15 -20.08 15.77
C ASP A 40 5.55 -18.66 15.65
N ALA A 41 6.22 -17.65 16.20
CA ALA A 41 5.82 -16.27 16.05
C ALA A 41 5.89 -15.80 14.58
N TYR A 42 6.92 -16.17 13.82
CA TYR A 42 7.02 -15.86 12.40
C TYR A 42 5.94 -16.55 11.57
N ILE A 43 5.62 -17.82 11.87
CA ILE A 43 4.54 -18.56 11.21
C ILE A 43 3.20 -17.86 11.45
N ASN A 44 2.90 -17.52 12.70
CA ASN A 44 1.66 -16.82 13.05
C ASN A 44 1.57 -15.43 12.39
N ASN A 45 2.68 -14.70 12.34
CA ASN A 45 2.74 -13.40 11.67
C ASN A 45 2.51 -13.53 10.16
N LYS A 46 3.13 -14.53 9.51
CA LYS A 46 2.89 -14.83 8.10
C LYS A 46 1.40 -15.07 7.83
N ASP A 47 0.75 -15.90 8.66
CA ASP A 47 -0.67 -16.21 8.49
C ASP A 47 -1.56 -14.98 8.73
N ALA A 48 -1.18 -14.11 9.66
CA ALA A 48 -1.87 -12.85 9.89
C ALA A 48 -1.74 -11.91 8.69
N VAL A 49 -0.55 -11.81 8.09
CA VAL A 49 -0.31 -11.02 6.87
C VAL A 49 -1.13 -11.54 5.69
N ILE A 50 -1.16 -12.87 5.49
CA ILE A 50 -1.95 -13.49 4.41
C ILE A 50 -3.43 -13.13 4.56
N ARG A 51 -4.02 -13.36 5.75
CA ARG A 51 -5.45 -13.03 5.99
C ARG A 51 -5.75 -11.55 5.80
N ARG A 52 -4.83 -10.67 6.23
CA ARG A 52 -4.98 -9.23 6.03
C ARG A 52 -4.97 -8.87 4.55
N THR A 53 -4.02 -9.42 3.78
CA THR A 53 -3.91 -9.16 2.33
C THR A 53 -5.13 -9.67 1.58
N GLU A 54 -5.65 -10.85 1.94
CA GLU A 54 -6.89 -11.40 1.37
C GLU A 54 -8.10 -10.49 1.63
N ALA A 55 -8.22 -9.97 2.85
CA ALA A 55 -9.29 -9.04 3.21
C ALA A 55 -9.16 -7.69 2.45
N GLU A 56 -7.95 -7.14 2.38
CA GLU A 56 -7.66 -5.92 1.62
C GLU A 56 -7.98 -6.10 0.13
N MET A 57 -7.61 -7.24 -0.46
CA MET A 57 -7.92 -7.58 -1.85
C MET A 57 -9.43 -7.70 -2.08
N SER A 58 -10.15 -8.39 -1.19
CA SER A 58 -11.60 -8.53 -1.29
C SER A 58 -12.31 -7.17 -1.23
N ASN A 59 -11.91 -6.30 -0.31
CA ASN A 59 -12.45 -4.95 -0.18
C ASN A 59 -12.15 -4.10 -1.42
N SER A 60 -10.92 -4.17 -1.93
CA SER A 60 -10.50 -3.45 -3.14
C SER A 60 -11.31 -3.88 -4.37
N LEU A 61 -11.53 -5.19 -4.54
CA LEU A 61 -12.37 -5.71 -5.61
C LEU A 61 -13.83 -5.24 -5.52
N GLN A 62 -14.38 -5.16 -4.31
CA GLN A 62 -15.74 -4.64 -4.11
C GLN A 62 -15.83 -3.17 -4.47
N ASN A 63 -14.87 -2.35 -4.05
CA ASN A 63 -14.80 -0.93 -4.39
C ASN A 63 -14.75 -0.74 -5.91
N ILE A 64 -13.85 -1.46 -6.60
CA ILE A 64 -13.71 -1.37 -8.07
C ILE A 64 -15.01 -1.72 -8.79
N LYS A 65 -15.76 -2.71 -8.32
CA LYS A 65 -17.06 -3.07 -8.92
C LYS A 65 -18.12 -1.97 -8.79
N LEU A 66 -18.06 -1.15 -7.74
CA LEU A 66 -18.99 -0.06 -7.50
C LEU A 66 -18.59 1.25 -8.21
N ILE A 67 -17.35 1.36 -8.68
CA ILE A 67 -16.83 2.57 -9.34
C ILE A 67 -17.73 3.04 -10.50
N PRO A 68 -18.14 2.19 -11.47
CA PRO A 68 -18.92 2.66 -12.61
C PRO A 68 -20.26 3.25 -12.18
N GLU A 69 -20.97 2.60 -11.27
CA GLU A 69 -22.28 3.06 -10.77
C GLU A 69 -22.13 4.38 -10.01
N ASN A 70 -21.13 4.49 -9.15
CA ASN A 70 -20.84 5.71 -8.40
C ASN A 70 -20.51 6.88 -9.33
N ILE A 71 -19.62 6.68 -10.32
CA ILE A 71 -19.25 7.72 -11.28
C ILE A 71 -20.49 8.15 -12.10
N GLU A 72 -21.32 7.23 -12.55
CA GLU A 72 -22.55 7.54 -13.26
C GLU A 72 -23.50 8.39 -12.42
N ALA A 73 -23.68 8.05 -11.14
CA ALA A 73 -24.52 8.82 -10.22
C ALA A 73 -24.01 10.27 -10.07
N TYR A 74 -22.69 10.45 -9.84
CA TYR A 74 -22.09 11.78 -9.73
C TYR A 74 -22.13 12.57 -11.06
N GLN A 75 -21.95 11.92 -12.20
CA GLN A 75 -22.11 12.54 -13.51
C GLN A 75 -23.55 13.02 -13.75
N ASN A 76 -24.53 12.24 -13.33
CA ASN A 76 -25.94 12.61 -13.46
C ASN A 76 -26.29 13.80 -12.55
N ALA A 77 -25.81 13.80 -11.30
CA ALA A 77 -25.95 14.93 -10.38
C ALA A 77 -25.30 16.21 -10.95
N TYR A 78 -24.06 16.11 -11.45
CA TYR A 78 -23.37 17.22 -12.11
C TYR A 78 -24.16 17.78 -13.29
N LYS A 79 -24.67 16.91 -14.18
CA LYS A 79 -25.45 17.33 -15.34
C LYS A 79 -26.75 18.05 -14.93
N ALA A 80 -27.48 17.49 -13.94
CA ALA A 80 -28.70 18.07 -13.43
C ALA A 80 -28.47 19.46 -12.79
N ASN A 81 -27.46 19.59 -11.95
CA ASN A 81 -27.14 20.86 -11.31
C ASN A 81 -26.60 21.89 -12.28
N LYS A 82 -25.82 21.49 -13.29
CA LYS A 82 -25.38 22.37 -14.38
C LYS A 82 -26.58 22.90 -15.17
N GLN A 83 -27.58 22.06 -15.43
CA GLN A 83 -28.82 22.48 -16.12
C GLN A 83 -29.67 23.41 -15.26
N SER A 84 -29.78 23.13 -13.95
CA SER A 84 -30.50 23.99 -13.00
C SER A 84 -29.85 25.37 -12.91
N GLN A 85 -28.54 25.43 -12.79
CA GLN A 85 -27.76 26.66 -12.80
C GLN A 85 -27.96 27.47 -14.07
N TYR A 86 -27.93 26.82 -15.24
CA TYR A 86 -28.20 27.48 -16.52
C TYR A 86 -29.59 28.11 -16.55
N TYR A 87 -30.64 27.38 -16.15
CA TYR A 87 -32.00 27.90 -16.11
C TYR A 87 -32.18 29.03 -15.09
N ALA A 88 -31.59 28.90 -13.88
CA ALA A 88 -31.64 29.95 -12.88
C ALA A 88 -30.99 31.25 -13.40
N ASN A 89 -29.88 31.14 -14.11
CA ASN A 89 -29.21 32.27 -14.75
C ASN A 89 -30.07 32.96 -15.80
N GLU A 90 -30.72 32.20 -16.68
CA GLU A 90 -31.62 32.76 -17.69
C GLU A 90 -32.86 33.42 -17.06
N GLN A 91 -33.44 32.81 -16.03
CA GLN A 91 -34.58 33.36 -15.30
C GLN A 91 -34.21 34.62 -14.50
N PHE A 92 -33.02 34.70 -13.96
CA PHE A 92 -32.51 35.87 -13.24
C PHE A 92 -32.40 37.08 -14.17
N LYS A 93 -31.96 36.91 -15.42
CA LYS A 93 -31.88 37.96 -16.43
C LYS A 93 -33.27 38.57 -16.74
N THR A 94 -34.32 37.81 -16.56
CA THR A 94 -35.72 38.24 -16.78
C THR A 94 -36.44 38.64 -15.49
N SER A 95 -35.69 38.78 -14.38
CA SER A 95 -36.19 39.12 -13.04
C SER A 95 -37.24 38.13 -12.47
N ASN A 96 -37.24 36.89 -12.91
CA ASN A 96 -38.18 35.85 -12.48
C ASN A 96 -37.66 34.98 -11.33
N VAL A 97 -36.39 35.16 -10.89
CA VAL A 97 -35.75 34.42 -9.81
C VAL A 97 -35.01 35.37 -8.88
N LEU A 98 -35.04 35.08 -7.60
CA LEU A 98 -34.30 35.85 -6.59
C LEU A 98 -32.79 35.58 -6.69
N LEU A 99 -31.97 36.59 -6.34
CA LEU A 99 -30.52 36.45 -6.28
C LEU A 99 -30.11 35.30 -5.36
N LEU A 100 -30.81 35.09 -4.26
CA LEU A 100 -30.54 34.02 -3.32
C LEU A 100 -30.68 32.63 -3.96
N ASP A 101 -31.71 32.43 -4.79
CA ASP A 101 -31.96 31.16 -5.49
C ASP A 101 -30.87 30.91 -6.55
N LEU A 102 -30.43 31.96 -7.25
CA LEU A 102 -29.31 31.87 -8.18
C LEU A 102 -28.03 31.46 -7.46
N LEU A 103 -27.71 32.12 -6.35
CA LEU A 103 -26.51 31.76 -5.55
C LEU A 103 -26.59 30.34 -5.01
N GLN A 104 -27.78 29.85 -4.65
CA GLN A 104 -27.97 28.48 -4.22
C GLN A 104 -27.67 27.50 -5.37
N THR A 105 -28.18 27.73 -6.56
CA THR A 105 -27.91 26.85 -7.72
C THR A 105 -26.45 26.87 -8.15
N GLU A 106 -25.77 28.02 -8.03
CA GLU A 106 -24.32 28.12 -8.24
C GLU A 106 -23.53 27.27 -7.23
N ARG A 107 -23.93 27.30 -5.97
CA ARG A 107 -23.31 26.47 -4.92
C ARG A 107 -23.53 24.98 -5.21
N ASP A 108 -24.76 24.59 -5.52
CA ASP A 108 -25.11 23.19 -5.80
C ASP A 108 -24.36 22.65 -7.04
N PHE A 109 -24.16 23.49 -8.04
CA PHE A 109 -23.33 23.16 -9.21
C PHE A 109 -21.85 22.97 -8.82
N LEU A 110 -21.29 23.86 -8.00
CA LEU A 110 -19.91 23.73 -7.51
C LEU A 110 -19.72 22.48 -6.67
N GLU A 111 -20.64 22.20 -5.73
CA GLU A 111 -20.60 21.02 -4.88
C GLU A 111 -20.66 19.72 -5.72
N SER A 112 -21.55 19.64 -6.71
CA SER A 112 -21.63 18.47 -7.59
C SER A 112 -20.42 18.31 -8.50
N SER A 113 -19.80 19.42 -8.92
CA SER A 113 -18.57 19.41 -9.70
C SER A 113 -17.39 18.87 -8.87
N GLN A 114 -17.27 19.32 -7.62
CA GLN A 114 -16.24 18.84 -6.69
C GLN A 114 -16.44 17.36 -6.36
N ALA A 115 -17.70 16.94 -6.12
CA ALA A 115 -18.02 15.55 -5.83
C ALA A 115 -17.67 14.62 -7.00
N LEU A 116 -17.93 15.04 -8.25
CA LEU A 116 -17.54 14.28 -9.44
C LEU A 116 -16.01 14.14 -9.57
N ILE A 117 -15.27 15.25 -9.37
CA ILE A 117 -13.79 15.23 -9.42
C ILE A 117 -13.23 14.28 -8.34
N GLU A 118 -13.77 14.35 -7.12
CA GLU A 118 -13.32 13.49 -6.03
C GLU A 118 -13.67 12.02 -6.29
N ALA A 119 -14.84 11.72 -6.87
CA ALA A 119 -15.19 10.36 -7.27
C ALA A 119 -14.22 9.80 -8.33
N LEU A 120 -13.88 10.60 -9.34
CA LEU A 120 -12.89 10.21 -10.36
C LEU A 120 -11.50 10.00 -9.75
N ARG A 121 -11.07 10.88 -8.84
CA ARG A 121 -9.81 10.73 -8.12
C ARG A 121 -9.77 9.45 -7.28
N THR A 122 -10.82 9.20 -6.50
CA THR A 122 -10.95 8.00 -5.67
C THR A 122 -10.92 6.73 -6.53
N SER A 123 -11.62 6.73 -7.65
CA SER A 123 -11.61 5.64 -8.63
C SER A 123 -10.17 5.30 -9.09
N GLN A 124 -9.36 6.30 -9.40
CA GLN A 124 -7.96 6.08 -9.80
C GLN A 124 -7.13 5.51 -8.65
N ILE A 125 -7.32 6.03 -7.43
CA ILE A 125 -6.63 5.53 -6.24
C ILE A 125 -6.99 4.08 -5.96
N ASP A 126 -8.26 3.71 -6.07
CA ASP A 126 -8.73 2.34 -5.85
C ASP A 126 -8.15 1.38 -6.90
N ASN A 127 -8.11 1.78 -8.17
CA ASN A 127 -7.46 1.01 -9.23
C ASN A 127 -5.97 0.79 -8.95
N TYR A 128 -5.22 1.84 -8.59
CA TYR A 128 -3.79 1.70 -8.27
C TYR A 128 -3.56 0.90 -6.98
N SER A 129 -4.46 1.01 -6.00
CA SER A 129 -4.42 0.21 -4.78
C SER A 129 -4.59 -1.28 -5.08
N TYR A 130 -5.49 -1.63 -5.98
CA TYR A 130 -5.65 -3.00 -6.46
C TYR A 130 -4.40 -3.52 -7.17
N LEU A 131 -3.86 -2.75 -8.14
CA LEU A 131 -2.62 -3.11 -8.85
C LEU A 131 -1.43 -3.26 -7.91
N LYS A 132 -1.39 -2.48 -6.82
CA LYS A 132 -0.38 -2.63 -5.77
C LYS A 132 -0.51 -3.96 -5.03
N ILE A 133 -1.73 -4.36 -4.67
CA ILE A 133 -1.99 -5.61 -3.94
C ILE A 133 -1.70 -6.84 -4.82
N THR A 134 -2.03 -6.77 -6.12
CA THR A 134 -1.74 -7.85 -7.08
C THR A 134 -0.28 -7.90 -7.53
N GLY A 135 0.50 -6.85 -7.25
CA GLY A 135 1.89 -6.73 -7.71
C GLY A 135 2.05 -6.22 -9.15
N GLU A 136 0.97 -5.88 -9.83
CA GLU A 136 0.96 -5.44 -11.24
C GLU A 136 1.25 -3.94 -11.41
N LEU A 137 1.37 -3.19 -10.31
CA LEU A 137 1.60 -1.75 -10.35
C LEU A 137 2.91 -1.38 -11.10
N GLY A 138 3.94 -2.21 -10.94
CA GLY A 138 5.22 -1.99 -11.62
C GLY A 138 5.12 -2.12 -13.15
N ASP A 139 4.31 -3.05 -13.62
CA ASP A 139 4.09 -3.28 -15.04
C ASP A 139 3.31 -2.14 -15.68
N GLU A 140 2.30 -1.62 -14.98
CA GLU A 140 1.50 -0.47 -15.43
C GLU A 140 2.37 0.77 -15.67
N PHE A 141 3.32 1.04 -14.78
CA PHE A 141 4.25 2.16 -14.92
C PHE A 141 5.53 1.82 -15.70
N LYS A 142 5.66 0.59 -16.23
CA LYS A 142 6.89 0.09 -16.89
C LYS A 142 8.14 0.27 -16.00
N LEU A 143 7.94 0.22 -14.70
CA LEU A 143 9.03 0.26 -13.74
C LEU A 143 9.63 -1.15 -13.64
N ARG A 144 10.75 -1.36 -14.33
CA ARG A 144 11.58 -2.54 -14.14
C ARG A 144 12.27 -2.41 -12.78
N ILE A 145 11.88 -3.22 -11.83
CA ILE A 145 12.65 -3.42 -10.61
C ILE A 145 13.60 -4.58 -10.93
N ASP A 146 14.85 -4.24 -11.28
CA ASP A 146 15.95 -5.18 -11.45
C ASP A 146 16.46 -5.65 -10.07
#